data_e4a44422b7c4ffeba5df42dab7f09b41
#
_entry.id   e4a44422b7c4ffeba5df42dab7f09b41
#
_cell.length_a   1.000
_cell.length_b   1.000
_cell.length_c   1.000
_cell.angle_alpha   90.00
_cell.angle_beta   90.00
_cell.angle_gamma   90.00
#
_symmetry.space_group_name_H-M   'P 1'
#
loop_
_entity.id
_entity.type
_entity.pdbx_description
1 polymer ?
#
loop_
_entity_poly.entity_id
_entity_poly.type
_entity_poly.pdbx_seq_one_letter_code
_entity_poly.pdbx_strand_id
1 'polypeptide(L)'
;MSVVIVGGHDRMVRKYKEICDSFKCRYKVFTHMKSGLESQIGNPDLLVLFTSTMSHKMLKTAVSAANKGNTVIVHSKTSNSSALTGILAQYCA
;
A
#
# COMPACT_ATOMS: atom_id res chain seq x y z
N MET A 1 -7.31 7.09 -9.56
CA MET A 1 -7.29 6.59 -8.17
C MET A 1 -5.86 6.60 -7.65
N SER A 2 -5.66 7.01 -6.43
CA SER A 2 -4.34 6.97 -5.81
C SER A 2 -4.24 5.81 -4.82
N VAL A 3 -3.15 5.05 -4.93
CA VAL A 3 -2.90 3.84 -4.15
C VAL A 3 -1.57 3.98 -3.41
N VAL A 4 -1.58 3.67 -2.13
CA VAL A 4 -0.35 3.57 -1.35
C VAL A 4 -0.20 2.14 -0.88
N ILE A 5 0.97 1.57 -1.12
CA ILE A 5 1.30 0.21 -0.70
C ILE A 5 2.36 0.29 0.39
N VAL A 6 2.09 -0.33 1.53
CA VAL A 6 3.01 -0.36 2.67
C VAL A 6 3.34 -1.81 3.01
N GLY A 7 4.62 -2.10 3.16
CA GLY A 7 5.13 -3.45 3.37
C GLY A 7 5.61 -4.09 2.08
N GLY A 8 5.71 -5.41 2.10
CA GLY A 8 6.28 -6.16 0.99
C GLY A 8 7.81 -6.21 1.05
N HIS A 9 8.42 -6.70 0.00
CA HIS A 9 9.87 -6.83 -0.11
C HIS A 9 10.42 -5.85 -1.15
N ASP A 10 11.62 -5.33 -0.92
CA ASP A 10 12.26 -4.37 -1.83
C ASP A 10 12.32 -4.87 -3.27
N ARG A 11 12.61 -6.14 -3.46
CA ARG A 11 12.69 -6.74 -4.80
C ARG A 11 11.34 -6.80 -5.51
N MET A 12 10.24 -6.60 -4.79
CA MET A 12 8.89 -6.58 -5.36
C MET A 12 8.42 -5.19 -5.75
N VAL A 13 9.16 -4.14 -5.37
CA VAL A 13 8.74 -2.76 -5.61
C VAL A 13 8.47 -2.50 -7.10
N ARG A 14 9.38 -2.94 -7.95
CA ARG A 14 9.22 -2.77 -9.40
C ARG A 14 7.97 -3.49 -9.91
N LYS A 15 7.73 -4.71 -9.41
CA LYS A 15 6.54 -5.48 -9.79
C LYS A 15 5.25 -4.80 -9.33
N TYR A 16 5.24 -4.25 -8.12
CA TYR A 16 4.08 -3.51 -7.61
C TYR A 16 3.78 -2.29 -8.48
N LYS A 17 4.82 -1.57 -8.89
CA LYS A 17 4.67 -0.41 -9.77
C LYS A 17 4.08 -0.80 -11.12
N GLU A 18 4.57 -1.89 -11.71
CA GLU A 18 4.05 -2.40 -12.98
C GLU A 18 2.58 -2.77 -12.88
N ILE A 19 2.17 -3.40 -11.78
CA ILE A 19 0.78 -3.77 -11.55
C ILE A 19 -0.10 -2.52 -11.43
N CYS A 20 0.34 -1.54 -10.63
CA CYS A 20 -0.39 -0.28 -10.51
C CYS A 20 -0.53 0.45 -11.84
N ASP A 21 0.53 0.47 -12.64
CA ASP A 21 0.50 1.07 -13.98
C ASP A 21 -0.52 0.37 -14.88
N SER A 22 -0.63 -0.95 -14.78
CA SER A 22 -1.58 -1.71 -15.59
C SER A 22 -3.04 -1.36 -15.24
N PHE A 23 -3.29 -0.91 -14.02
CA PHE A 23 -4.61 -0.43 -13.59
C PHE A 23 -4.75 1.10 -13.73
N LYS A 24 -3.74 1.76 -14.27
CA LYS A 24 -3.71 3.22 -14.44
C LYS A 24 -3.91 3.99 -13.14
N CYS A 25 -3.37 3.44 -12.05
CA CYS A 25 -3.42 4.08 -10.74
C CYS A 25 -2.16 4.90 -10.48
N ARG A 26 -2.30 6.00 -9.75
CA ARG A 26 -1.16 6.66 -9.12
C ARG A 26 -0.73 5.81 -7.95
N TYR A 27 0.55 5.75 -7.65
CA TYR A 27 1.02 4.85 -6.60
C TYR A 27 2.23 5.41 -5.85
N LYS A 28 2.35 4.95 -4.60
CA LYS A 28 3.56 5.09 -3.78
C LYS A 28 3.77 3.75 -3.09
N VAL A 29 5.02 3.33 -2.96
CA VAL A 29 5.36 2.06 -2.31
C VAL A 29 6.38 2.32 -1.20
N PHE A 30 6.08 1.88 0.01
CA PHE A 30 6.95 2.01 1.17
C PHE A 30 7.21 0.64 1.78
N THR A 31 8.40 0.11 1.59
CA THR A 31 8.76 -1.22 2.11
C THR A 31 9.42 -1.15 3.48
N HIS A 32 9.91 0.03 3.88
CA HIS A 32 10.58 0.24 5.17
C HIS A 32 9.98 1.40 5.93
N MET A 33 10.03 1.30 7.26
CA MET A 33 9.69 2.43 8.12
C MET A 33 10.73 3.53 7.93
N LYS A 34 10.25 4.77 7.76
CA LYS A 34 11.15 5.92 7.66
C LYS A 34 10.52 7.14 8.32
N SER A 35 11.37 8.11 8.65
CA SER A 35 10.92 9.37 9.22
C SER A 35 9.97 10.06 8.26
N GLY A 36 8.84 10.54 8.77
CA GLY A 36 7.86 11.24 7.95
C GLY A 36 6.94 10.32 7.14
N LEU A 37 6.95 9.02 7.39
CA LEU A 37 6.11 8.08 6.65
C LEU A 37 4.64 8.48 6.68
N GLU A 38 4.13 8.89 7.83
CA GLU A 38 2.73 9.29 7.97
C GLU A 38 2.37 10.43 7.02
N SER A 39 3.23 11.44 6.94
CA SER A 39 3.02 12.56 6.01
C SER A 39 3.11 12.15 4.56
N GLN A 40 4.00 11.23 4.24
CA GLN A 40 4.21 10.76 2.86
C GLN A 40 3.09 9.87 2.36
N ILE A 41 2.46 9.11 3.25
CA ILE A 41 1.27 8.33 2.90
C ILE A 41 0.16 9.28 2.47
N GLY A 42 -0.01 10.38 3.16
CA GLY A 42 -1.00 11.39 2.80
C GLY A 42 -2.41 10.85 2.93
N ASN A 43 -3.22 11.11 1.91
CA ASN A 43 -4.63 10.76 1.92
C ASN A 43 -5.01 10.03 0.62
N PRO A 44 -4.53 8.80 0.42
CA PRO A 44 -4.83 8.05 -0.79
C PRO A 44 -6.27 7.55 -0.80
N ASP A 45 -6.74 7.14 -1.98
CA ASP A 45 -8.04 6.49 -2.11
C ASP A 45 -8.00 5.07 -1.54
N LEU A 46 -6.88 4.38 -1.73
CA LEU A 46 -6.69 3.00 -1.29
C LEU A 46 -5.33 2.84 -0.61
N LEU A 47 -5.33 2.25 0.57
CA LEU A 47 -4.11 1.89 1.30
C LEU A 47 -4.04 0.38 1.43
N VAL A 48 -3.00 -0.22 0.83
CA VAL A 48 -2.77 -1.67 0.89
C VAL A 48 -1.66 -1.95 1.90
N LEU A 49 -1.96 -2.78 2.88
CA LEU A 49 -1.02 -3.14 3.95
C LEU A 49 -0.66 -4.62 3.84
N PHE A 50 0.59 -4.91 3.51
CA PHE A 50 1.11 -6.29 3.51
C PHE A 50 1.63 -6.63 4.90
N THR A 51 0.71 -7.03 5.76
CA THR A 51 0.91 -7.09 7.21
C THR A 51 2.00 -8.06 7.66
N SER A 52 2.23 -9.15 6.94
CA SER A 52 3.25 -10.14 7.32
C SER A 52 4.69 -9.61 7.18
N THR A 53 4.88 -8.54 6.44
CA THR A 53 6.19 -7.94 6.20
C THR A 53 6.35 -6.58 6.87
N MET A 54 5.40 -6.19 7.71
CA MET A 54 5.40 -4.90 8.40
C MET A 54 5.73 -5.06 9.87
N SER A 55 6.52 -4.11 10.42
CA SER A 55 6.65 -4.00 11.86
C SER A 55 5.35 -3.46 12.46
N HIS A 56 5.15 -3.69 13.75
CA HIS A 56 3.98 -3.18 14.45
C HIS A 56 3.91 -1.65 14.40
N LYS A 57 5.05 -0.99 14.55
CA LYS A 57 5.15 0.47 14.46
C LYS A 57 4.75 0.98 13.08
N MET A 58 5.22 0.32 12.03
CA MET A 58 4.90 0.68 10.65
C MET A 58 3.41 0.54 10.38
N LEU A 59 2.81 -0.55 10.85
CA LEU A 59 1.37 -0.78 10.70
C LEU A 59 0.56 0.30 11.40
N LYS A 60 0.89 0.63 12.64
CA LYS A 60 0.21 1.69 13.40
C LYS A 60 0.31 3.04 12.70
N THR A 61 1.50 3.37 12.21
CA THR A 61 1.74 4.64 11.51
C THR A 61 0.88 4.73 10.25
N ALA A 62 0.84 3.66 9.46
CA ALA A 62 0.07 3.63 8.22
C ALA A 62 -1.44 3.75 8.48
N VAL A 63 -1.95 3.00 9.45
CA VAL A 63 -3.37 3.05 9.80
C VAL A 63 -3.75 4.43 10.35
N SER A 64 -2.89 5.02 11.18
CA SER A 64 -3.12 6.36 11.71
C SER A 64 -3.20 7.41 10.62
N ALA A 65 -2.32 7.33 9.62
CA ALA A 65 -2.36 8.26 8.49
C ALA A 65 -3.67 8.14 7.70
N ALA A 66 -4.12 6.93 7.45
CA ALA A 66 -5.32 6.67 6.65
C ALA A 66 -6.60 7.05 7.38
N ASN A 67 -6.62 6.98 8.71
CA ASN A 67 -7.82 7.31 9.49
C ASN A 67 -8.20 8.79 9.46
N LYS A 68 -7.35 9.63 8.89
CA LYS A 68 -7.61 11.07 8.77
C LYS A 68 -8.49 11.46 7.59
N GLY A 69 -8.88 10.50 6.75
CA GLY A 69 -9.65 10.76 5.54
C GLY A 69 -10.56 9.60 5.17
N ASN A 70 -10.97 9.56 3.91
CA ASN A 70 -11.87 8.55 3.37
C ASN A 70 -11.15 7.39 2.69
N THR A 71 -9.95 7.08 3.14
CA THR A 71 -9.13 6.03 2.57
C THR A 71 -9.72 4.64 2.87
N VAL A 72 -9.84 3.82 1.84
CA VAL A 72 -10.17 2.40 2.02
C VAL A 72 -8.88 1.68 2.40
N ILE A 73 -8.92 0.95 3.50
CA ILE A 73 -7.76 0.20 4.01
C ILE A 73 -7.95 -1.28 3.75
N VAL A 74 -6.99 -1.90 3.09
CA VAL A 74 -7.01 -3.35 2.82
C VAL A 74 -5.81 -3.99 3.50
N HIS A 75 -6.07 -4.95 4.38
CA HIS A 75 -5.03 -5.75 5.03
C HIS A 75 -4.84 -7.04 4.22
N SER A 76 -3.61 -7.36 3.89
CA SER A 76 -3.27 -8.59 3.20
C SER A 76 -2.08 -9.25 3.87
N LYS A 77 -2.21 -10.53 4.21
CA LYS A 77 -1.08 -11.30 4.75
C LYS A 77 -0.07 -11.65 3.67
N THR A 78 -0.54 -11.78 2.44
CA THR A 78 0.29 -12.20 1.30
C THR A 78 0.73 -10.96 0.53
N SER A 79 2.03 -10.87 0.26
CA SER A 79 2.63 -9.72 -0.43
C SER A 79 3.04 -10.04 -1.87
N ASN A 80 2.58 -11.14 -2.45
CA ASN A 80 2.91 -11.51 -3.82
C ASN A 80 2.13 -10.70 -4.85
N SER A 81 2.54 -10.80 -6.11
CA SER A 81 1.92 -10.04 -7.19
C SER A 81 0.46 -10.41 -7.42
N SER A 82 0.09 -11.66 -7.24
CA SER A 82 -1.29 -12.11 -7.40
C SER A 82 -2.22 -11.48 -6.37
N ALA A 83 -1.74 -11.32 -5.12
CA ALA A 83 -2.51 -10.68 -4.07
C ALA A 83 -2.78 -9.22 -4.41
N LEU A 84 -1.77 -8.48 -4.84
CA LEU A 84 -1.94 -7.08 -5.22
C LEU A 84 -2.86 -6.94 -6.44
N THR A 85 -2.68 -7.77 -7.45
CA THR A 85 -3.53 -7.75 -8.65
C THR A 85 -5.00 -7.97 -8.27
N GLY A 86 -5.28 -8.93 -7.40
CA GLY A 86 -6.64 -9.20 -6.93
C GLY A 86 -7.25 -8.03 -6.19
N ILE A 87 -6.47 -7.36 -5.33
CA ILE A 87 -6.93 -6.19 -4.60
C ILE A 87 -7.26 -5.05 -5.56
N LEU A 88 -6.37 -4.74 -6.49
CA LEU A 88 -6.59 -3.66 -7.45
C LEU A 88 -7.75 -3.97 -8.40
N ALA A 89 -7.92 -5.22 -8.80
CA ALA A 89 -9.05 -5.62 -9.63
C ALA A 89 -10.39 -5.35 -8.91
N GLN A 90 -10.42 -5.52 -7.62
CA GLN A 90 -11.62 -5.28 -6.82
C GLN A 90 -11.92 -3.80 -6.63
N TYR A 91 -10.89 -2.97 -6.38
CA TYR A 91 -11.08 -1.57 -6.00
C TYR A 91 -10.80 -0.56 -7.10
N CYS A 92 -10.04 -0.94 -8.12
CA CYS A 92 -9.64 -0.01 -9.20
C CYS A 92 -10.25 -0.37 -10.57
N ALA A 93 -11.08 -1.35 -10.59
CA ALA A 93 -11.69 -1.81 -11.86
C ALA A 93 -12.77 -0.84 -12.37
#